data_34cf04af5e1ddc79c00aaa1c29f16529
#
_entry.id   34cf04af5e1ddc79c00aaa1c29f16529
#
_cell.length_a   1.000
_cell.length_b   1.000
_cell.length_c   1.000
_cell.angle_alpha   90.00
_cell.angle_beta   90.00
_cell.angle_gamma   90.00
#
_symmetry.space_group_name_H-M   'P 1'
#
loop_
_entity.id
_entity.type
_entity.pdbx_description
1 polymer ?
#
loop_
_entity_poly.entity_id
_entity_poly.type
_entity_poly.pdbx_seq_one_letter_code
_entity_poly.pdbx_strand_id
1 'polypeptide(L)'
;MKKLSLFLSAMLISLMSFAGTVTFEVGQDKLEGHTQGTAAVLTKDGVTLDVSKGAFGRDDNFRIYAGFGMTISCEYGNITGVEITCTTEQYAPSNLTTPVGTFTCDGLVGTWTGDEASVAFSATKQV
;
A
#
# COMPACT_ATOMS: atom_id res chain seq x y z
N MET A 1 3.79 18.45 4.42
CA MET A 1 2.70 17.61 3.91
C MET A 1 3.23 16.29 3.41
N LYS A 2 2.59 15.23 3.77
CA LYS A 2 3.16 13.88 3.62
C LYS A 2 2.23 12.98 2.84
N LYS A 3 2.79 12.18 1.95
CA LYS A 3 2.03 11.44 0.96
C LYS A 3 2.65 10.08 0.73
N LEU A 4 1.85 9.05 0.68
CA LEU A 4 2.28 7.71 0.30
C LEU A 4 1.74 7.39 -1.09
N SER A 5 2.58 6.94 -1.98
CA SER A 5 2.18 6.42 -3.28
C SER A 5 2.40 4.93 -3.32
N LEU A 6 1.36 4.18 -3.65
CA LEU A 6 1.38 2.73 -3.73
C LEU A 6 0.89 2.30 -5.11
N PHE A 7 1.72 1.58 -5.86
CA PHE A 7 1.35 0.95 -7.12
C PHE A 7 1.16 -0.54 -6.88
N LEU A 8 -0.08 -1.04 -7.05
CA LEU A 8 -0.42 -2.45 -6.95
C LEU A 8 -0.61 -3.04 -8.33
N SER A 9 -0.19 -4.29 -8.53
CA SER A 9 -0.12 -5.06 -9.76
C SER A 9 1.01 -4.67 -10.73
N ALA A 10 1.48 -3.43 -10.78
CA ALA A 10 2.84 -3.04 -11.14
C ALA A 10 3.13 -1.94 -10.14
N MET A 11 3.74 -2.25 -9.02
CA MET A 11 3.50 -1.50 -7.81
C MET A 11 4.62 -0.54 -7.45
N LEU A 12 4.24 0.69 -7.13
CA LEU A 12 5.05 1.69 -6.50
C LEU A 12 4.33 2.17 -5.25
N ILE A 13 4.98 2.14 -4.10
CA ILE A 13 4.44 2.70 -2.86
C ILE A 13 5.31 3.87 -2.45
N SER A 14 4.72 5.06 -2.39
CA SER A 14 5.40 6.26 -1.89
C SER A 14 4.69 6.75 -0.65
N LEU A 15 5.40 6.81 0.46
CA LEU A 15 4.93 7.38 1.71
C LEU A 15 5.62 8.72 1.93
N MET A 16 4.84 9.76 2.09
CA MET A 16 5.33 11.06 2.55
C MET A 16 4.97 11.19 4.02
N SER A 17 5.96 11.08 4.91
CA SER A 17 5.83 11.38 6.31
C SER A 17 6.44 12.75 6.58
N PHE A 18 6.40 13.24 7.84
CA PHE A 18 6.97 14.55 8.17
C PHE A 18 8.43 14.72 7.71
N ALA A 19 9.18 13.63 7.53
CA ALA A 19 10.57 13.62 7.10
C ALA A 19 10.74 13.45 5.59
N GLY A 20 9.66 13.25 4.82
CA GLY A 20 9.75 13.08 3.38
C GLY A 20 8.83 11.99 2.85
N THR A 21 9.19 11.46 1.68
CA THR A 21 8.43 10.45 0.96
C THR A 21 9.16 9.12 0.96
N VAL A 22 8.43 8.04 1.22
CA VAL A 22 8.93 6.67 1.05
C VAL A 22 8.10 5.99 -0.04
N THR A 23 8.78 5.37 -1.00
CA THR A 23 8.15 4.70 -2.13
C THR A 23 8.53 3.23 -2.14
N PHE A 24 7.53 2.35 -2.19
CA PHE A 24 7.71 0.92 -2.40
C PHE A 24 7.40 0.62 -3.86
N GLU A 25 8.37 0.10 -4.57
CA GLU A 25 8.30 -0.10 -6.01
C GLU A 25 8.41 -1.57 -6.36
N VAL A 26 7.52 -2.03 -7.24
CA VAL A 26 7.55 -3.40 -7.76
C VAL A 26 8.90 -3.70 -8.40
N GLY A 27 9.43 -4.88 -8.12
CA GLY A 27 10.72 -5.30 -8.66
C GLY A 27 11.91 -4.83 -7.84
N GLN A 28 11.85 -3.62 -7.26
CA GLN A 28 12.94 -3.09 -6.43
C GLN A 28 12.75 -3.40 -4.95
N ASP A 29 11.53 -3.27 -4.45
CA ASP A 29 11.21 -3.43 -3.03
C ASP A 29 10.50 -4.74 -2.73
N LYS A 30 10.67 -5.74 -3.58
CA LYS A 30 10.05 -7.05 -3.38
C LYS A 30 10.62 -7.74 -2.15
N LEU A 31 9.78 -8.54 -1.51
CA LEU A 31 10.16 -9.36 -0.37
C LEU A 31 10.73 -10.69 -0.89
N GLU A 32 12.04 -10.82 -0.88
CA GLU A 32 12.72 -12.02 -1.36
C GLU A 32 12.25 -13.27 -0.63
N GLY A 33 11.97 -14.33 -1.39
CA GLY A 33 11.54 -15.61 -0.83
C GLY A 33 10.11 -15.64 -0.35
N HIS A 34 9.34 -14.56 -0.53
CA HIS A 34 7.96 -14.53 -0.07
C HIS A 34 7.09 -15.53 -0.86
N THR A 35 6.35 -16.36 -0.13
CA THR A 35 5.40 -17.30 -0.72
C THR A 35 4.09 -16.58 -1.03
N GLN A 36 3.69 -16.58 -2.28
CA GLN A 36 2.43 -16.00 -2.71
C GLN A 36 1.25 -16.59 -1.93
N GLY A 37 0.35 -15.75 -1.48
CA GLY A 37 -0.84 -16.17 -0.73
C GLY A 37 -0.60 -16.31 0.77
N THR A 38 0.50 -15.77 1.28
CA THR A 38 0.77 -15.71 2.73
C THR A 38 0.89 -14.26 3.19
N ALA A 39 1.02 -14.06 4.51
CA ALA A 39 1.27 -12.75 5.07
C ALA A 39 2.63 -12.20 4.64
N ALA A 40 2.73 -10.89 4.51
CA ALA A 40 3.96 -10.22 4.12
C ALA A 40 4.17 -8.96 4.96
N VAL A 41 5.40 -8.72 5.37
CA VAL A 41 5.79 -7.49 6.06
C VAL A 41 6.98 -6.89 5.31
N LEU A 42 6.82 -5.66 4.84
CA LEU A 42 7.88 -4.91 4.18
C LEU A 42 8.17 -3.65 4.98
N THR A 43 9.45 -3.35 5.17
CA THR A 43 9.86 -2.17 5.89
C THR A 43 10.91 -1.41 5.06
N LYS A 44 10.73 -0.10 4.98
CA LYS A 44 11.65 0.79 4.25
C LYS A 44 11.60 2.18 4.89
N ASP A 45 12.75 2.70 5.28
CA ASP A 45 12.90 4.06 5.81
C ASP A 45 11.90 4.39 6.94
N GLY A 46 11.69 3.42 7.85
CA GLY A 46 10.78 3.58 8.99
C GLY A 46 9.32 3.31 8.70
N VAL A 47 8.99 3.02 7.46
CA VAL A 47 7.62 2.68 7.05
C VAL A 47 7.47 1.18 6.95
N THR A 48 6.40 0.66 7.55
CA THR A 48 6.07 -0.77 7.51
C THR A 48 4.75 -0.98 6.79
N LEU A 49 4.75 -1.90 5.83
CA LEU A 49 3.55 -2.45 5.20
C LEU A 49 3.33 -3.83 5.78
N ASP A 50 2.24 -4.01 6.51
CA ASP A 50 1.85 -5.29 7.11
C ASP A 50 0.64 -5.82 6.36
N VAL A 51 0.86 -6.82 5.52
CA VAL A 51 -0.16 -7.39 4.64
C VAL A 51 -0.56 -8.76 5.19
N SER A 52 -1.86 -8.93 5.46
CA SER A 52 -2.35 -10.17 6.06
C SER A 52 -2.36 -11.36 5.09
N LYS A 53 -2.52 -11.11 3.80
CA LYS A 53 -2.35 -12.13 2.75
C LYS A 53 -2.16 -11.45 1.40
N GLY A 54 -1.08 -11.78 0.72
CA GLY A 54 -0.79 -11.14 -0.56
C GLY A 54 0.34 -11.81 -1.33
N ALA A 55 0.84 -11.12 -2.33
CA ALA A 55 1.99 -11.52 -3.12
C ALA A 55 2.92 -10.32 -3.26
N PHE A 56 4.05 -10.37 -2.58
CA PHE A 56 5.01 -9.26 -2.52
C PHE A 56 6.44 -9.66 -2.88
N GLY A 57 6.62 -10.88 -3.39
CA GLY A 57 7.92 -11.40 -3.83
C GLY A 57 8.12 -11.42 -5.33
N ARG A 58 7.16 -10.95 -6.10
CA ARG A 58 7.22 -11.00 -7.58
C ARG A 58 7.92 -9.78 -8.15
N ASP A 59 8.41 -9.92 -9.38
CA ASP A 59 9.06 -8.82 -10.09
C ASP A 59 8.08 -7.92 -10.85
N ASP A 60 6.85 -8.39 -11.07
CA ASP A 60 5.90 -7.75 -11.97
C ASP A 60 4.69 -7.13 -11.28
N ASN A 61 4.41 -7.52 -10.04
CA ASN A 61 3.30 -6.92 -9.30
C ASN A 61 3.39 -7.19 -7.79
N PHE A 62 2.68 -6.40 -7.03
CA PHE A 62 2.29 -6.67 -5.65
C PHE A 62 0.79 -6.89 -5.62
N ARG A 63 0.31 -7.71 -4.67
CA ARG A 63 -1.12 -8.03 -4.57
C ARG A 63 -1.56 -8.10 -3.13
N ILE A 64 -2.79 -7.65 -2.89
CA ILE A 64 -3.53 -7.90 -1.65
C ILE A 64 -4.73 -8.75 -2.03
N TYR A 65 -4.90 -9.88 -1.36
CA TYR A 65 -5.97 -10.81 -1.71
C TYR A 65 -7.31 -10.35 -1.15
N ALA A 66 -8.38 -10.69 -1.87
CA ALA A 66 -9.75 -10.38 -1.44
C ALA A 66 -10.04 -10.92 -0.04
N GLY A 67 -10.64 -10.09 0.81
CA GLY A 67 -10.95 -10.45 2.20
C GLY A 67 -9.82 -10.21 3.17
N PHE A 68 -8.67 -9.73 2.71
CA PHE A 68 -7.49 -9.45 3.54
C PHE A 68 -7.14 -7.96 3.44
N GLY A 69 -6.09 -7.56 4.12
CA GLY A 69 -5.78 -6.13 4.20
C GLY A 69 -4.31 -5.82 4.35
N MET A 70 -4.04 -4.52 4.38
CA MET A 70 -2.71 -3.97 4.55
C MET A 70 -2.79 -2.85 5.57
N THR A 71 -1.93 -2.90 6.58
CA THR A 71 -1.76 -1.81 7.54
C THR A 71 -0.43 -1.12 7.28
N ILE A 72 -0.48 0.19 7.13
CA ILE A 72 0.69 1.02 6.90
C ILE A 72 0.98 1.79 8.18
N SER A 73 2.21 1.76 8.65
CA SER A 73 2.65 2.51 9.82
C SER A 73 4.01 3.16 9.56
N CYS A 74 4.31 4.22 10.32
CA CYS A 74 5.58 4.92 10.23
C CYS A 74 6.09 5.18 11.65
N GLU A 75 7.34 4.79 11.91
CA GLU A 75 7.93 4.97 13.24
C GLU A 75 8.35 6.41 13.54
N TYR A 76 8.45 7.26 12.52
CA TYR A 76 8.96 8.63 12.66
C TYR A 76 7.87 9.70 12.72
N GLY A 77 6.61 9.32 12.68
CA GLY A 77 5.51 10.26 12.75
C GLY A 77 4.24 9.74 12.11
N ASN A 78 3.23 10.59 12.07
CA ASN A 78 1.95 10.24 11.49
C ASN A 78 2.00 10.26 9.96
N ILE A 79 1.14 9.44 9.37
CA ILE A 79 0.92 9.38 7.94
C ILE A 79 -0.14 10.42 7.60
N THR A 80 0.15 11.29 6.66
CA THR A 80 -0.80 12.34 6.23
C THR A 80 -1.28 12.14 4.79
N GLY A 81 -0.64 11.26 4.02
CA GLY A 81 -1.06 10.95 2.67
C GLY A 81 -0.58 9.59 2.19
N VAL A 82 -1.43 8.89 1.45
CA VAL A 82 -1.13 7.62 0.80
C VAL A 82 -1.63 7.69 -0.63
N GLU A 83 -0.77 7.35 -1.58
CA GLU A 83 -1.18 7.22 -2.97
C GLU A 83 -0.94 5.79 -3.43
N ILE A 84 -1.97 5.16 -3.94
CA ILE A 84 -1.96 3.78 -4.42
C ILE A 84 -2.27 3.79 -5.90
N THR A 85 -1.36 3.29 -6.72
CA THR A 85 -1.56 3.21 -8.16
C THR A 85 -1.58 1.76 -8.61
N CYS A 86 -2.59 1.41 -9.37
CA CYS A 86 -2.78 0.07 -9.95
C CYS A 86 -2.68 0.17 -11.46
N THR A 87 -2.51 -0.98 -12.13
CA THR A 87 -2.30 -1.02 -13.58
C THR A 87 -3.51 -1.53 -14.35
N THR A 88 -4.49 -2.14 -13.68
CA THR A 88 -5.69 -2.66 -14.33
C THR A 88 -6.94 -2.30 -13.55
N GLU A 89 -8.04 -2.10 -14.27
CA GLU A 89 -9.34 -1.79 -13.65
C GLU A 89 -9.88 -2.94 -12.81
N GLN A 90 -9.54 -4.17 -13.15
CA GLN A 90 -9.97 -5.35 -12.41
C GLN A 90 -9.41 -5.35 -10.98
N TYR A 91 -8.21 -4.84 -10.81
CA TYR A 91 -7.49 -4.79 -9.53
C TYR A 91 -7.25 -3.35 -9.11
N ALA A 92 -8.29 -2.54 -9.20
CA ALA A 92 -8.21 -1.10 -8.99
C ALA A 92 -8.15 -0.72 -7.50
N PRO A 93 -7.64 0.46 -7.16
CA PRO A 93 -7.58 0.92 -5.77
C PRO A 93 -8.98 1.09 -5.15
N SER A 94 -10.03 1.24 -5.96
CA SER A 94 -11.41 1.28 -5.46
C SER A 94 -11.87 -0.02 -4.81
N ASN A 95 -11.11 -1.11 -4.96
CA ASN A 95 -11.35 -2.35 -4.24
C ASN A 95 -10.88 -2.29 -2.78
N LEU A 96 -10.23 -1.21 -2.38
CA LEU A 96 -9.78 -0.99 -1.00
C LEU A 96 -10.75 -0.06 -0.26
N THR A 97 -10.89 -0.31 1.03
CA THR A 97 -11.63 0.54 1.96
C THR A 97 -10.79 0.80 3.20
N THR A 98 -11.04 1.91 3.87
CA THR A 98 -10.40 2.23 5.14
C THR A 98 -11.37 2.95 6.06
N PRO A 99 -11.31 2.69 7.40
CA PRO A 99 -12.22 3.34 8.34
C PRO A 99 -11.80 4.74 8.77
N VAL A 100 -10.58 5.16 8.43
CA VAL A 100 -10.02 6.45 8.89
C VAL A 100 -9.61 7.31 7.71
N GLY A 101 -9.64 8.63 7.92
CA GLY A 101 -9.25 9.58 6.89
C GLY A 101 -10.22 9.62 5.71
N THR A 102 -9.74 10.15 4.60
CA THR A 102 -10.51 10.26 3.36
C THR A 102 -9.78 9.53 2.24
N PHE A 103 -10.42 8.54 1.64
CA PHE A 103 -9.88 7.77 0.53
C PHE A 103 -10.74 7.97 -0.70
N THR A 104 -10.14 8.52 -1.76
CA THR A 104 -10.81 8.77 -3.03
C THR A 104 -10.03 8.11 -4.16
N CYS A 105 -10.75 7.63 -5.17
CA CYS A 105 -10.14 6.97 -6.32
C CYS A 105 -10.52 7.67 -7.61
N ASP A 106 -9.51 7.89 -8.45
CA ASP A 106 -9.66 8.41 -9.80
C ASP A 106 -9.03 7.38 -10.74
N GLY A 107 -9.86 6.53 -11.34
CA GLY A 107 -9.39 5.45 -12.18
C GLY A 107 -8.46 4.49 -11.44
N LEU A 108 -7.21 4.44 -11.84
CA LEU A 108 -6.20 3.53 -11.29
C LEU A 108 -5.40 4.14 -10.13
N VAL A 109 -5.73 5.35 -9.73
CA VAL A 109 -5.03 6.04 -8.63
C VAL A 109 -5.98 6.25 -7.46
N GLY A 110 -5.62 5.71 -6.30
CA GLY A 110 -6.30 5.97 -5.04
C GLY A 110 -5.48 6.92 -4.19
N THR A 111 -6.12 7.88 -3.56
CA THR A 111 -5.46 8.87 -2.70
C THR A 111 -6.15 8.92 -1.35
N TRP A 112 -5.38 8.67 -0.30
CA TRP A 112 -5.82 8.80 1.07
C TRP A 112 -5.18 10.04 1.69
N THR A 113 -5.97 10.79 2.43
CA THR A 113 -5.49 11.92 3.23
C THR A 113 -6.02 11.80 4.65
N GLY A 114 -5.21 12.22 5.60
CA GLY A 114 -5.55 12.17 7.01
C GLY A 114 -4.36 12.54 7.87
N ASP A 115 -4.36 12.10 9.11
CA ASP A 115 -3.29 12.31 10.07
C ASP A 115 -3.36 11.19 11.11
N GLU A 116 -2.74 10.05 10.80
CA GLU A 116 -2.84 8.83 11.59
C GLU A 116 -1.48 8.17 11.80
N ALA A 117 -1.28 7.58 12.97
CA ALA A 117 -0.08 6.79 13.25
C ALA A 117 -0.02 5.53 12.37
N SER A 118 -1.17 4.99 12.03
CA SER A 118 -1.29 3.87 11.10
C SER A 118 -2.59 3.97 10.30
N VAL A 119 -2.57 3.40 9.09
CA VAL A 119 -3.73 3.37 8.21
C VAL A 119 -3.93 1.93 7.75
N ALA A 120 -5.12 1.39 8.02
CA ALA A 120 -5.49 0.03 7.61
C ALA A 120 -6.41 0.08 6.40
N PHE A 121 -6.02 -0.62 5.35
CA PHE A 121 -6.84 -0.82 4.16
C PHE A 121 -7.34 -2.26 4.12
N SER A 122 -8.60 -2.45 3.76
CA SER A 122 -9.20 -3.78 3.56
C SER A 122 -9.55 -3.95 2.10
N ALA A 123 -9.19 -5.10 1.53
CA ALA A 123 -9.50 -5.43 0.15
C ALA A 123 -10.82 -6.20 0.09
N THR A 124 -11.85 -5.59 -0.48
CA THR A 124 -13.15 -6.25 -0.73
C THR A 124 -13.05 -7.19 -1.94
N LYS A 125 -12.18 -6.83 -2.88
CA LYS A 125 -11.76 -7.66 -4.01
C LYS A 125 -10.24 -7.55 -4.09
N GLN A 126 -9.60 -8.44 -4.81
CA GLN A 126 -8.16 -8.39 -4.99
C GLN A 126 -7.71 -7.04 -5.59
N VAL A 127 -6.60 -6.55 -5.08
CA VAL A 127 -5.95 -5.31 -5.53
C VAL A 127 -4.53 -5.63 -5.98
#